data_0f7d4774a8666f514bf8719911405a1f
#
_entry.id   0f7d4774a8666f514bf8719911405a1f
#
_cell.length_a   1.000
_cell.length_b   1.000
_cell.length_c   1.000
_cell.angle_alpha   90.00
_cell.angle_beta   90.00
_cell.angle_gamma   90.00
#
_symmetry.space_group_name_H-M   'P 1'
#
loop_
_entity.id
_entity.type
_entity.pdbx_description
1 polymer ?
#
loop_
_entity_poly.entity_id
_entity_poly.type
_entity_poly.pdbx_seq_one_letter_code
_entity_poly.pdbx_strand_id
1 'polypeptide(L)'
;MKNKFISILAVFSLVGFAADNEIYVDQSGTGANIDLEQLGISNIIGGLNSTAGSVNAFDLDGNTMTLDINMIGATNKFLGDIFADNFTGLYNFTGGTNSFTIQVDPTNANSSDGSNQNVAVTGSGNTF
;
A
#
# COMPACT_ATOMS: atom_id res chain seq x y z
N MET A 1 -16.59 4.92 -24.35
CA MET A 1 -15.77 5.45 -23.24
C MET A 1 -14.42 4.78 -23.33
N LYS A 2 -13.34 5.55 -23.43
CA LYS A 2 -11.97 4.99 -23.50
C LYS A 2 -11.51 4.71 -22.08
N ASN A 3 -11.36 3.43 -21.73
CA ASN A 3 -10.74 3.02 -20.48
C ASN A 3 -9.29 3.51 -20.46
N LYS A 4 -8.99 4.44 -19.58
CA LYS A 4 -7.62 4.84 -19.34
C LYS A 4 -7.04 3.91 -18.27
N PHE A 5 -6.22 2.97 -18.71
CA PHE A 5 -5.36 2.22 -17.78
C PHE A 5 -4.21 3.16 -17.40
N ILE A 6 -4.14 3.51 -16.15
CA ILE A 6 -2.98 4.21 -15.58
C ILE A 6 -2.14 3.14 -14.91
N SER A 7 -1.05 2.76 -15.54
CA SER A 7 -0.02 1.93 -14.93
C SER A 7 1.07 2.87 -14.42
N ILE A 8 1.20 2.98 -13.10
CA ILE A 8 2.28 3.75 -12.49
C ILE A 8 3.32 2.75 -12.01
N LEU A 9 4.43 2.67 -12.72
CA LEU A 9 5.63 1.97 -12.30
C LEU A 9 6.60 3.00 -11.73
N ALA A 10 6.74 3.03 -10.42
CA ALA A 10 7.73 3.87 -9.76
C ALA A 10 8.89 3.01 -9.26
N VAL A 11 10.01 3.05 -9.96
CA VAL A 11 11.28 2.45 -9.54
C VAL A 11 12.17 3.55 -9.00
N PHE A 12 12.42 3.56 -7.71
CA PHE A 12 13.41 4.45 -7.10
C PHE A 12 14.59 3.66 -6.56
N SER A 13 15.73 3.77 -7.23
CA SER A 13 17.00 3.33 -6.69
C SER A 13 17.82 4.55 -6.29
N LEU A 14 17.94 4.81 -5.01
CA LEU A 14 18.85 5.81 -4.46
C LEU A 14 19.87 5.14 -3.55
N VAL A 15 21.11 5.10 -3.99
CA VAL A 15 22.27 4.84 -3.13
C VAL A 15 22.67 6.17 -2.51
N GLY A 16 22.27 6.39 -1.27
CA GLY A 16 22.68 7.59 -0.51
C GLY A 16 21.92 7.69 0.82
N PHE A 17 22.66 7.68 1.89
CA PHE A 17 22.33 8.00 3.29
C PHE A 17 20.84 8.12 3.66
N ALA A 18 20.41 7.19 4.52
CA ALA A 18 19.16 7.15 5.30
C ALA A 18 18.20 8.35 5.16
N ALA A 19 17.53 8.43 4.04
CA ALA A 19 16.29 9.16 3.96
C ALA A 19 15.19 8.11 3.92
N ASP A 20 14.17 8.27 4.72
CA ASP A 20 12.98 7.44 4.66
C ASP A 20 12.42 7.51 3.24
N ASN A 21 12.18 6.36 2.63
CA ASN A 21 11.53 6.31 1.32
C ASN A 21 10.02 6.34 1.57
N GLU A 22 9.37 7.44 1.28
CA GLU A 22 7.94 7.59 1.46
C GLU A 22 7.20 7.64 0.14
N ILE A 23 6.10 6.90 0.05
CA ILE A 23 5.17 6.92 -1.09
C ILE A 23 3.77 7.20 -0.57
N TYR A 24 3.11 8.17 -1.17
CA TYR A 24 1.71 8.49 -0.94
C TYR A 24 0.95 8.24 -2.23
N VAL A 25 -0.15 7.53 -2.13
CA VAL A 25 -1.03 7.26 -3.26
C VAL A 25 -2.47 7.54 -2.83
N ASP A 26 -3.14 8.34 -3.62
CA ASP A 26 -4.57 8.57 -3.55
C ASP A 26 -5.12 8.25 -4.94
N GLN A 27 -5.91 7.18 -5.02
CA GLN A 27 -6.42 6.66 -6.29
C GLN A 27 -7.90 6.38 -6.19
N SER A 28 -8.67 7.03 -7.03
CA SER A 28 -10.10 6.77 -7.17
C SER A 28 -10.47 6.31 -8.57
N GLY A 29 -11.49 5.45 -8.65
CA GLY A 29 -12.04 4.99 -9.93
C GLY A 29 -12.19 3.47 -10.02
N THR A 30 -12.26 2.96 -11.23
CA THR A 30 -12.50 1.54 -11.51
C THR A 30 -11.38 0.94 -12.34
N GLY A 31 -10.94 -0.27 -11.97
CA GLY A 31 -9.97 -1.05 -12.73
C GLY A 31 -8.53 -0.58 -12.54
N ALA A 32 -8.19 0.02 -11.42
CA ALA A 32 -6.81 0.38 -11.12
C ALA A 32 -5.95 -0.87 -10.88
N ASN A 33 -4.74 -0.85 -11.43
CA ASN A 33 -3.70 -1.82 -11.15
C ASN A 33 -2.46 -1.06 -10.71
N ILE A 34 -2.07 -1.25 -9.46
CA ILE A 34 -0.99 -0.54 -8.81
C ILE A 34 0.05 -1.55 -8.36
N ASP A 35 1.28 -1.37 -8.83
CA ASP A 35 2.44 -2.17 -8.48
C ASP A 35 3.52 -1.24 -7.91
N LEU A 36 3.88 -1.44 -6.65
CA LEU A 36 4.85 -0.64 -5.93
C LEU A 36 5.97 -1.52 -5.38
N GLU A 37 7.18 -1.21 -5.77
CA GLU A 37 8.37 -1.82 -5.19
C GLU A 37 9.21 -0.79 -4.47
N GLN A 38 9.55 -1.05 -3.21
CA GLN A 38 10.40 -0.19 -2.40
C GLN A 38 11.57 -0.99 -1.82
N LEU A 39 12.79 -0.56 -2.16
CA LEU A 39 14.03 -1.18 -1.71
C LEU A 39 14.83 -0.17 -0.90
N GLY A 40 15.24 -0.51 0.31
CA GLY A 40 16.01 0.41 1.13
C GLY A 40 16.00 0.08 2.63
N ILE A 41 16.38 1.05 3.44
CA ILE A 41 16.52 0.85 4.89
C ILE A 41 15.19 1.12 5.60
N SER A 42 14.53 2.22 5.28
CA SER A 42 13.26 2.63 5.89
C SER A 42 12.26 2.89 4.77
N ASN A 43 11.41 1.94 4.52
CA ASN A 43 10.41 2.01 3.46
C ASN A 43 9.04 2.31 4.07
N ILE A 44 8.39 3.35 3.56
CA ILE A 44 7.10 3.80 4.07
C ILE A 44 6.14 3.97 2.89
N ILE A 45 5.00 3.31 2.97
CA ILE A 45 3.86 3.56 2.10
C ILE A 45 2.71 4.01 2.99
N GLY A 46 2.13 5.17 2.65
CA GLY A 46 1.32 5.96 3.60
C GLY A 46 2.21 6.76 4.55
N GLY A 47 1.74 7.76 5.21
CA GLY A 47 2.57 8.68 5.99
C GLY A 47 3.17 8.08 7.25
N LEU A 48 4.35 8.56 7.64
CA LEU A 48 5.06 8.13 8.84
C LEU A 48 4.22 8.32 10.11
N ASN A 49 3.52 9.41 10.21
CA ASN A 49 2.69 9.79 11.36
C ASN A 49 1.20 9.81 11.04
N SER A 50 0.80 9.22 9.93
CA SER A 50 -0.60 9.16 9.56
C SER A 50 -1.32 8.09 10.37
N THR A 51 -2.58 8.34 10.61
CA THR A 51 -3.55 7.35 11.07
C THR A 51 -4.46 7.01 9.91
N ALA A 52 -5.07 5.85 9.95
CA ALA A 52 -6.06 5.46 8.96
C ALA A 52 -7.16 6.52 8.84
N GLY A 53 -7.62 6.78 7.62
CA GLY A 53 -8.54 7.88 7.30
C GLY A 53 -7.87 9.27 7.24
N SER A 54 -6.56 9.34 7.33
CA SER A 54 -5.82 10.59 7.16
C SER A 54 -5.40 10.79 5.70
N VAL A 55 -5.22 12.05 5.31
CA VAL A 55 -4.76 12.42 3.95
C VAL A 55 -3.39 11.87 3.57
N ASN A 56 -2.69 11.30 4.52
CA ASN A 56 -1.33 10.75 4.32
C ASN A 56 -1.32 9.21 4.29
N ALA A 57 -2.45 8.55 4.45
CA ALA A 57 -2.54 7.11 4.22
C ALA A 57 -2.49 6.80 2.72
N PHE A 58 -2.16 5.58 2.40
CA PHE A 58 -2.39 5.05 1.06
C PHE A 58 -3.91 4.86 0.92
N ASP A 59 -4.53 5.54 -0.05
CA ASP A 59 -5.98 5.58 -0.20
C ASP A 59 -6.40 5.01 -1.56
N LEU A 60 -7.27 4.01 -1.52
CA LEU A 60 -7.90 3.43 -2.71
C LEU A 60 -9.42 3.49 -2.57
N ASP A 61 -10.06 4.16 -3.52
CA ASP A 61 -11.52 4.30 -3.58
C ASP A 61 -12.07 3.86 -4.94
N GLY A 62 -12.88 2.81 -4.96
CA GLY A 62 -13.48 2.40 -6.22
C GLY A 62 -13.89 0.94 -6.35
N ASN A 63 -13.65 0.36 -7.53
CA ASN A 63 -14.09 -1.00 -7.82
C ASN A 63 -13.10 -1.73 -8.72
N THR A 64 -12.94 -3.03 -8.50
CA THR A 64 -12.09 -3.91 -9.31
C THR A 64 -10.64 -3.40 -9.37
N MET A 65 -10.04 -3.25 -8.20
CA MET A 65 -8.67 -2.76 -8.06
C MET A 65 -7.71 -3.88 -7.67
N THR A 66 -6.48 -3.78 -8.15
CA THR A 66 -5.37 -4.65 -7.73
C THR A 66 -4.24 -3.80 -7.21
N LEU A 67 -3.71 -4.21 -6.06
CA LEU A 67 -2.55 -3.60 -5.43
C LEU A 67 -1.51 -4.69 -5.17
N ASP A 68 -0.31 -4.54 -5.73
CA ASP A 68 0.84 -5.38 -5.44
C ASP A 68 1.93 -4.52 -4.81
N ILE A 69 2.31 -4.87 -3.59
CA ILE A 69 3.33 -4.13 -2.84
C ILE A 69 4.45 -5.06 -2.43
N ASN A 70 5.67 -4.69 -2.81
CA ASN A 70 6.90 -5.37 -2.41
C ASN A 70 7.83 -4.39 -1.69
N MET A 71 8.02 -4.59 -0.40
CA MET A 71 8.90 -3.75 0.43
C MET A 71 10.04 -4.58 1.01
N ILE A 72 11.26 -4.27 0.63
CA ILE A 72 12.46 -4.97 1.08
C ILE A 72 13.40 -4.00 1.79
N GLY A 73 13.58 -4.17 3.08
CA GLY A 73 14.42 -3.26 3.86
C GLY A 73 14.51 -3.61 5.34
N ALA A 74 15.27 -2.83 6.09
CA ALA A 74 15.41 -3.08 7.53
C ALA A 74 14.12 -2.75 8.31
N THR A 75 13.40 -1.73 7.87
CA THR A 75 12.14 -1.31 8.47
C THR A 75 11.15 -0.99 7.35
N ASN A 76 10.01 -1.65 7.36
CA ASN A 76 8.95 -1.42 6.38
C ASN A 76 7.66 -1.04 7.12
N LYS A 77 7.00 0.02 6.66
CA LYS A 77 5.72 0.46 7.17
C LYS A 77 4.72 0.63 6.03
N PHE A 78 3.58 0.00 6.15
CA PHE A 78 2.43 0.22 5.29
C PHE A 78 1.25 0.69 6.12
N LEU A 79 0.60 1.73 5.66
CA LEU A 79 -0.67 2.22 6.19
C LEU A 79 -1.60 2.53 5.03
N GLY A 80 -2.71 1.81 4.95
CA GLY A 80 -3.66 1.95 3.85
C GLY A 80 -5.12 1.94 4.28
N ASP A 81 -5.90 2.76 3.60
CA ASP A 81 -7.34 2.80 3.64
C ASP A 81 -7.89 2.33 2.30
N ILE A 82 -8.74 1.32 2.33
CA ILE A 82 -9.30 0.68 1.14
C ILE A 82 -10.82 0.74 1.19
N PHE A 83 -11.39 1.47 0.24
CA PHE A 83 -12.83 1.61 0.03
C PHE A 83 -13.20 1.03 -1.33
N ALA A 84 -12.93 -0.25 -1.55
CA ALA A 84 -13.05 -0.82 -2.88
C ALA A 84 -13.75 -2.19 -2.87
N ASP A 85 -14.74 -2.33 -3.77
CA ASP A 85 -15.32 -3.63 -4.11
C ASP A 85 -14.40 -4.42 -5.03
N ASN A 86 -14.42 -5.75 -4.90
CA ASN A 86 -13.62 -6.66 -5.72
C ASN A 86 -12.12 -6.28 -5.73
N PHE A 87 -11.61 -5.93 -4.57
CA PHE A 87 -10.22 -5.54 -4.39
C PHE A 87 -9.34 -6.77 -4.17
N THR A 88 -8.17 -6.78 -4.80
CA THR A 88 -7.13 -7.77 -4.56
C THR A 88 -5.86 -7.08 -4.10
N GLY A 89 -5.45 -7.36 -2.86
CA GLY A 89 -4.19 -6.87 -2.28
C GLY A 89 -3.18 -7.99 -2.11
N LEU A 90 -1.98 -7.80 -2.63
CA LEU A 90 -0.81 -8.65 -2.45
C LEU A 90 0.29 -7.82 -1.75
N TYR A 91 0.74 -8.27 -0.61
CA TYR A 91 1.70 -7.52 0.20
C TYR A 91 2.86 -8.41 0.62
N ASN A 92 4.06 -8.09 0.19
CA ASN A 92 5.28 -8.77 0.55
C ASN A 92 6.22 -7.84 1.31
N PHE A 93 6.47 -8.13 2.57
CA PHE A 93 7.40 -7.38 3.40
C PHE A 93 8.55 -8.27 3.86
N THR A 94 9.78 -7.86 3.51
CA THR A 94 10.99 -8.55 3.93
C THR A 94 11.90 -7.59 4.68
N GLY A 95 12.15 -7.86 5.96
CA GLY A 95 12.99 -6.96 6.76
C GLY A 95 13.04 -7.29 8.24
N GLY A 96 13.80 -6.49 8.99
CA GLY A 96 13.97 -6.69 10.42
C GLY A 96 12.74 -6.29 11.23
N THR A 97 12.04 -5.23 10.83
CA THR A 97 10.84 -4.74 11.50
C THR A 97 9.82 -4.33 10.46
N ASN A 98 8.66 -4.94 10.49
CA ASN A 98 7.60 -4.66 9.55
C ASN A 98 6.32 -4.25 10.31
N SER A 99 5.72 -3.15 9.89
CA SER A 99 4.43 -2.68 10.40
C SER A 99 3.44 -2.59 9.25
N PHE A 100 2.36 -3.33 9.37
CA PHE A 100 1.30 -3.38 8.40
C PHE A 100 -0.02 -2.97 9.07
N THR A 101 -0.63 -1.94 8.57
CA THR A 101 -1.95 -1.50 9.01
C THR A 101 -2.80 -1.23 7.77
N ILE A 102 -3.94 -1.88 7.72
CA ILE A 102 -4.92 -1.67 6.66
C ILE A 102 -6.29 -1.51 7.28
N GLN A 103 -7.05 -0.57 6.77
CA GLN A 103 -8.47 -0.46 7.03
C GLN A 103 -9.24 -0.72 5.74
N VAL A 104 -10.25 -1.55 5.82
CA VAL A 104 -11.14 -1.85 4.71
C VAL A 104 -12.51 -1.35 5.09
N ASP A 105 -13.03 -0.40 4.35
CA ASP A 105 -14.30 0.30 4.59
C ASP A 105 -14.49 0.73 6.06
N PRO A 106 -13.59 1.51 6.65
CA PRO A 106 -13.60 1.82 8.08
C PRO A 106 -14.83 2.61 8.53
N THR A 107 -15.52 3.26 7.60
CA THR A 107 -16.73 4.03 7.87
C THR A 107 -18.01 3.25 7.60
N ASN A 108 -17.92 2.05 7.03
CA ASN A 108 -19.06 1.26 6.53
C ASN A 108 -19.96 2.10 5.59
N ALA A 109 -19.35 2.97 4.82
CA ALA A 109 -20.04 3.85 3.89
C ALA A 109 -20.14 3.27 2.48
N ASN A 110 -19.19 2.39 2.14
CA ASN A 110 -19.11 1.70 0.86
C ASN A 110 -19.17 0.18 1.11
N SER A 111 -19.32 -0.58 0.05
CA SER A 111 -19.20 -2.03 0.10
C SER A 111 -17.74 -2.42 -0.18
N SER A 112 -17.24 -3.43 0.53
CA SER A 112 -15.95 -4.05 0.23
C SER A 112 -16.13 -5.52 -0.17
N ASP A 113 -17.24 -5.79 -0.83
CA ASP A 113 -17.62 -7.12 -1.26
C ASP A 113 -16.60 -7.72 -2.23
N GLY A 114 -16.31 -9.00 -2.06
CA GLY A 114 -15.37 -9.71 -2.94
C GLY A 114 -13.90 -9.34 -2.77
N SER A 115 -13.54 -8.61 -1.72
CA SER A 115 -12.15 -8.22 -1.48
C SER A 115 -11.31 -9.38 -0.94
N ASN A 116 -10.08 -9.49 -1.42
CA ASN A 116 -9.10 -10.51 -1.02
C ASN A 116 -7.76 -9.85 -0.70
N GLN A 117 -7.24 -10.15 0.48
CA GLN A 117 -5.98 -9.60 0.97
C GLN A 117 -5.01 -10.73 1.32
N ASN A 118 -3.83 -10.72 0.74
CA ASN A 118 -2.78 -11.69 1.02
C ASN A 118 -1.53 -10.97 1.50
N VAL A 119 -1.12 -11.23 2.73
CA VAL A 119 0.03 -10.59 3.37
C VAL A 119 1.08 -11.63 3.68
N ALA A 120 2.27 -11.46 3.12
CA ALA A 120 3.44 -12.27 3.40
C ALA A 120 4.51 -11.40 4.07
N VAL A 121 4.91 -11.77 5.28
CA VAL A 121 5.89 -11.01 6.06
C VAL A 121 7.03 -11.92 6.50
N THR A 122 8.26 -11.51 6.18
CA THR A 122 9.48 -12.21 6.55
C THR A 122 10.36 -11.27 7.38
N GLY A 123 10.69 -11.69 8.57
CA GLY A 123 11.53 -10.91 9.50
C GLY A 123 11.12 -11.05 10.95
N SER A 124 11.71 -10.24 11.82
CA SER A 124 11.43 -10.18 13.25
C SER A 124 10.78 -8.84 13.62
N GLY A 125 10.03 -8.78 14.72
CA GLY A 125 9.41 -7.54 15.19
C GLY A 125 8.23 -7.06 14.32
N ASN A 126 7.45 -8.01 13.80
CA ASN A 126 6.30 -7.72 12.95
C ASN A 126 5.09 -7.28 13.78
N THR A 127 4.37 -6.28 13.27
CA THR A 127 3.12 -5.76 13.83
C THR A 127 2.05 -5.71 12.73
N PHE A 128 0.84 -6.18 13.07
CA PHE A 128 -0.31 -6.24 12.17
C PHE A 128 -1.51 -5.57 12.81
#